data_8b4ffe695f94d7ec6f039d07339a1ece
#
_entry.id   8b4ffe695f94d7ec6f039d07339a1ece
#
_cell.length_a   1.000
_cell.length_b   1.000
_cell.length_c   1.000
_cell.angle_alpha   90.00
_cell.angle_beta   90.00
_cell.angle_gamma   90.00
#
_symmetry.space_group_name_H-M   'P 1'
#
loop_
_entity.id
_entity.type
_entity.pdbx_description
1 polymer ?
#
loop_
_entity_poly.entity_id
_entity_poly.type
_entity_poly.pdbx_seq_one_letter_code
_entity_poly.pdbx_strand_id
1 'polypeptide(L)'
;MVRYARLLERGEEFLDRWGLRQEGTPMSGRVSVVLPVVREDGTRAALKLQDVDEETVGEGLALRTWGGDGVVRLLEDDAETGTLLLERLDEGRPLAAVADVMEATRILAELLARLTAVPAPEGVRRLDGVVAGMFERLPAVLKSLEGQGGAEGDRRLLEDCAAALREVAGEPGDRLLHWDLHFENVLAAEREPWLVIDPKPLAGDPGFELLPALWNRYGEGQLARRFDLMTETLGLDRERARAWTLGRVLQNSLWRVEEGEGLDVEQVGIARGLLGR
;
A
#
# COMPACT_ATOMS: atom_id res chain seq x y z
N MET A 1 0.01 23.89 -1.65
CA MET A 1 -0.95 24.82 -1.03
C MET A 1 -2.29 24.84 -1.75
N VAL A 2 -2.38 24.99 -3.08
CA VAL A 2 -3.65 25.05 -3.83
C VAL A 2 -4.52 23.79 -3.66
N ARG A 3 -3.93 22.60 -3.77
CA ARG A 3 -4.65 21.31 -3.60
C ARG A 3 -5.27 21.18 -2.21
N TYR A 4 -4.50 21.49 -1.17
CA TYR A 4 -4.96 21.40 0.22
C TYR A 4 -6.16 22.32 0.49
N ALA A 5 -6.10 23.56 0.04
CA ALA A 5 -7.22 24.51 0.18
C ALA A 5 -8.49 24.00 -0.50
N ARG A 6 -8.39 23.49 -1.74
CA ARG A 6 -9.51 22.92 -2.49
C ARG A 6 -10.12 21.69 -1.77
N LEU A 7 -9.30 20.83 -1.18
CA LEU A 7 -9.81 19.68 -0.42
C LEU A 7 -10.54 20.13 0.85
N LEU A 8 -10.07 21.19 1.53
CA LEU A 8 -10.78 21.74 2.69
C LEU A 8 -12.11 22.39 2.31
N GLU A 9 -12.18 23.15 1.20
CA GLU A 9 -13.44 23.70 0.68
C GLU A 9 -14.46 22.59 0.38
N ARG A 10 -14.01 21.49 -0.24
CA ARG A 10 -14.85 20.29 -0.42
C ARG A 10 -15.27 19.69 0.94
N GLY A 11 -14.39 19.71 1.94
CA GLY A 11 -14.70 19.26 3.29
C GLY A 11 -15.89 20.00 3.89
N GLU A 12 -15.96 21.32 3.75
CA GLU A 12 -17.10 22.13 4.23
C GLU A 12 -18.42 21.69 3.58
N GLU A 13 -18.42 21.44 2.26
CA GLU A 13 -19.60 20.94 1.53
C GLU A 13 -20.09 19.58 2.10
N PHE A 14 -19.14 18.64 2.36
CA PHE A 14 -19.50 17.32 2.87
C PHE A 14 -19.87 17.33 4.36
N LEU A 15 -19.34 18.25 5.16
CA LEU A 15 -19.82 18.47 6.54
C LEU A 15 -21.32 18.80 6.54
N ASP A 16 -21.75 19.72 5.70
CA ASP A 16 -23.17 20.08 5.58
C ASP A 16 -24.01 18.94 4.99
N ARG A 17 -23.53 18.32 3.89
CA ARG A 17 -24.27 17.29 3.14
C ARG A 17 -24.53 16.03 3.97
N TRP A 18 -23.57 15.63 4.81
CA TRP A 18 -23.65 14.41 5.62
C TRP A 18 -23.97 14.68 7.11
N GLY A 19 -24.36 15.91 7.47
CA GLY A 19 -24.72 16.29 8.82
C GLY A 19 -23.57 16.04 9.82
N LEU A 20 -22.37 16.46 9.45
CA LEU A 20 -21.16 16.23 10.24
C LEU A 20 -20.70 17.51 10.92
N ARG A 21 -20.14 17.38 12.11
CA ARG A 21 -19.47 18.47 12.83
C ARG A 21 -17.98 18.13 12.99
N GLN A 22 -17.11 19.03 12.54
CA GLN A 22 -15.67 18.85 12.74
C GLN A 22 -15.31 18.87 14.23
N GLU A 23 -14.46 17.92 14.65
CA GLU A 23 -13.96 17.77 16.00
C GLU A 23 -12.43 17.56 15.99
N GLY A 24 -11.68 18.63 15.94
CA GLY A 24 -10.22 18.60 15.93
C GLY A 24 -9.58 19.25 14.72
N THR A 25 -8.26 19.13 14.63
CA THR A 25 -7.45 19.72 13.56
C THR A 25 -7.39 18.80 12.35
N PRO A 26 -7.52 19.32 11.11
CA PRO A 26 -7.29 18.55 9.90
C PRO A 26 -5.91 17.91 9.88
N MET A 27 -5.83 16.67 9.45
CA MET A 27 -4.58 15.95 9.24
C MET A 27 -4.29 15.87 7.74
N SER A 28 -3.03 16.12 7.37
CA SER A 28 -2.59 16.04 5.97
C SER A 28 -1.85 14.73 5.72
N GLY A 29 -2.37 13.90 4.83
CA GLY A 29 -1.60 12.84 4.19
C GLY A 29 -0.79 13.37 3.00
N ARG A 30 -0.10 12.49 2.30
CA ARG A 30 0.68 12.84 1.09
C ARG A 30 -0.22 13.38 -0.04
N VAL A 31 -1.40 12.81 -0.21
CA VAL A 31 -2.36 13.13 -1.28
C VAL A 31 -3.78 13.38 -0.80
N SER A 32 -4.03 13.30 0.50
CA SER A 32 -5.35 13.42 1.12
C SER A 32 -5.35 14.37 2.31
N VAL A 33 -6.54 14.79 2.69
CA VAL A 33 -6.83 15.51 3.95
C VAL A 33 -7.86 14.70 4.72
N VAL A 34 -7.65 14.52 6.02
CA VAL A 34 -8.59 13.82 6.90
C VAL A 34 -9.08 14.79 7.97
N LEU A 35 -10.39 14.98 8.02
CA LEU A 35 -11.05 15.79 9.05
C LEU A 35 -11.62 14.86 10.12
N PRO A 36 -11.21 14.99 11.38
CA PRO A 36 -11.91 14.37 12.49
C PRO A 36 -13.32 14.98 12.61
N VAL A 37 -14.35 14.12 12.60
CA VAL A 37 -15.73 14.57 12.63
C VAL A 37 -16.58 13.76 13.62
N VAL A 38 -17.75 14.32 13.96
CA VAL A 38 -18.79 13.66 14.75
C VAL A 38 -20.09 13.74 13.97
N ARG A 39 -20.83 12.65 13.87
CA ARG A 39 -22.16 12.54 13.27
C ARG A 39 -23.23 13.09 14.24
N GLU A 40 -24.45 13.34 13.74
CA GLU A 40 -25.58 13.81 14.55
C GLU A 40 -25.92 12.85 15.73
N ASP A 41 -25.72 11.55 15.56
CA ASP A 41 -25.92 10.52 16.58
C ASP A 41 -24.81 10.45 17.64
N GLY A 42 -23.78 11.32 17.53
CA GLY A 42 -22.63 11.34 18.42
C GLY A 42 -21.50 10.37 18.01
N THR A 43 -21.65 9.60 16.95
CA THR A 43 -20.63 8.68 16.46
C THR A 43 -19.42 9.45 15.92
N ARG A 44 -18.23 9.13 16.42
CA ARG A 44 -16.96 9.70 15.92
C ARG A 44 -16.57 9.04 14.60
N ALA A 45 -16.16 9.87 13.63
CA ALA A 45 -15.78 9.43 12.29
C ALA A 45 -14.57 10.23 11.76
N ALA A 46 -14.06 9.83 10.63
CA ALA A 46 -13.00 10.50 9.90
C ALA A 46 -13.48 10.77 8.46
N LEU A 47 -13.57 12.04 8.07
CA LEU A 47 -13.89 12.45 6.72
C LEU A 47 -12.59 12.55 5.92
N LYS A 48 -12.37 11.62 5.00
CA LYS A 48 -11.20 11.56 4.11
C LYS A 48 -11.55 12.24 2.79
N LEU A 49 -10.74 13.20 2.41
CA LEU A 49 -10.85 13.99 1.19
C LEU A 49 -9.61 13.76 0.33
N GLN A 50 -9.80 13.31 -0.91
CA GLN A 50 -8.72 13.04 -1.85
C GLN A 50 -9.19 13.27 -3.28
N ASP A 51 -8.26 13.41 -4.21
CA ASP A 51 -8.60 13.39 -5.63
C ASP A 51 -8.76 11.94 -6.10
N VAL A 52 -9.63 11.74 -7.08
CA VAL A 52 -9.79 10.45 -7.75
C VAL A 52 -8.70 10.31 -8.80
N ASP A 53 -7.91 9.26 -8.69
CA ASP A 53 -6.90 8.83 -9.65
C ASP A 53 -6.89 7.29 -9.78
N GLU A 54 -5.95 6.75 -10.52
CA GLU A 54 -5.85 5.29 -10.76
C GLU A 54 -5.64 4.48 -9.47
N GLU A 55 -5.06 5.08 -8.42
CA GLU A 55 -4.78 4.39 -7.16
C GLU A 55 -5.97 4.49 -6.19
N THR A 56 -6.71 5.60 -6.22
CA THR A 56 -7.75 5.91 -5.24
C THR A 56 -9.17 5.56 -5.70
N VAL A 57 -9.40 5.45 -7.01
CA VAL A 57 -10.75 5.23 -7.59
C VAL A 57 -11.48 4.00 -7.04
N GLY A 58 -10.76 2.96 -6.66
CA GLY A 58 -11.31 1.70 -6.14
C GLY A 58 -11.42 1.62 -4.62
N GLU A 59 -10.99 2.63 -3.86
CA GLU A 59 -10.88 2.55 -2.40
C GLU A 59 -12.22 2.24 -1.72
N GLY A 60 -13.29 2.97 -2.04
CA GLY A 60 -14.62 2.72 -1.48
C GLY A 60 -15.15 1.32 -1.81
N LEU A 61 -14.89 0.82 -3.03
CA LEU A 61 -15.27 -0.54 -3.44
C LEU A 61 -14.51 -1.60 -2.61
N ALA A 62 -13.21 -1.44 -2.43
CA ALA A 62 -12.39 -2.36 -1.64
C ALA A 62 -12.82 -2.39 -0.16
N LEU A 63 -13.02 -1.22 0.46
CA LEU A 63 -13.48 -1.12 1.84
C LEU A 63 -14.84 -1.78 2.04
N ARG A 64 -15.78 -1.61 1.10
CA ARG A 64 -17.07 -2.34 1.12
C ARG A 64 -16.89 -3.84 0.99
N THR A 65 -15.98 -4.28 0.12
CA THR A 65 -15.72 -5.71 -0.12
C THR A 65 -15.15 -6.40 1.10
N TRP A 66 -14.21 -5.77 1.82
CA TRP A 66 -13.69 -6.27 3.09
C TRP A 66 -14.68 -6.14 4.25
N GLY A 67 -15.67 -5.25 4.16
CA GLY A 67 -16.74 -5.10 5.13
C GLY A 67 -16.30 -4.76 6.55
N GLY A 68 -15.10 -4.19 6.72
CA GLY A 68 -14.51 -3.88 8.01
C GLY A 68 -13.73 -5.04 8.64
N ASP A 69 -13.56 -6.18 7.98
CA ASP A 69 -12.76 -7.30 8.49
C ASP A 69 -11.27 -6.99 8.34
N GLY A 70 -10.59 -6.65 9.45
CA GLY A 70 -9.18 -6.25 9.49
C GLY A 70 -8.89 -4.86 8.93
N VAL A 71 -9.88 -4.13 8.44
CA VAL A 71 -9.74 -2.82 7.80
C VAL A 71 -10.74 -1.83 8.37
N VAL A 72 -10.45 -0.55 8.25
CA VAL A 72 -11.36 0.54 8.63
C VAL A 72 -12.73 0.40 7.96
N ARG A 73 -13.82 0.61 8.70
CA ARG A 73 -15.18 0.58 8.14
C ARG A 73 -15.45 1.82 7.32
N LEU A 74 -15.98 1.61 6.12
CA LEU A 74 -16.60 2.67 5.32
C LEU A 74 -18.02 2.92 5.85
N LEU A 75 -18.32 4.15 6.22
CA LEU A 75 -19.63 4.59 6.69
C LEU A 75 -20.47 5.17 5.56
N GLU A 76 -19.87 6.10 4.79
CA GLU A 76 -20.44 6.74 3.60
C GLU A 76 -19.35 6.95 2.57
N ASP A 77 -19.70 7.05 1.28
CA ASP A 77 -18.78 7.48 0.24
C ASP A 77 -19.47 8.25 -0.89
N ASP A 78 -18.68 9.07 -1.52
CA ASP A 78 -19.02 9.74 -2.78
C ASP A 78 -17.96 9.38 -3.81
N ALA A 79 -18.30 8.43 -4.69
CA ALA A 79 -17.37 7.90 -5.67
C ALA A 79 -16.96 8.92 -6.75
N GLU A 80 -17.77 9.96 -6.98
CA GLU A 80 -17.48 10.99 -7.98
C GLU A 80 -16.35 11.90 -7.50
N THR A 81 -16.33 12.25 -6.22
CA THR A 81 -15.32 13.14 -5.64
C THR A 81 -14.17 12.38 -4.93
N GLY A 82 -14.32 11.07 -4.69
CA GLY A 82 -13.39 10.27 -3.88
C GLY A 82 -13.44 10.60 -2.38
N THR A 83 -14.54 11.20 -1.92
CA THR A 83 -14.74 11.54 -0.50
C THR A 83 -15.29 10.34 0.26
N LEU A 84 -14.66 10.00 1.40
CA LEU A 84 -15.03 8.85 2.22
C LEU A 84 -15.30 9.29 3.66
N LEU A 85 -16.36 8.77 4.26
CA LEU A 85 -16.59 8.81 5.71
C LEU A 85 -16.23 7.46 6.30
N LEU A 86 -15.26 7.45 7.17
CA LEU A 86 -14.67 6.24 7.76
C LEU A 86 -14.92 6.22 9.27
N GLU A 87 -14.93 5.03 9.89
CA GLU A 87 -14.87 4.95 11.35
C GLU A 87 -13.61 5.65 11.87
N ARG A 88 -13.70 6.22 13.08
CA ARG A 88 -12.56 6.89 13.72
C ARG A 88 -11.66 5.86 14.37
N LEU A 89 -10.37 5.89 14.02
CA LEU A 89 -9.32 5.12 14.66
C LEU A 89 -8.42 6.01 15.52
N ASP A 90 -7.51 5.42 16.27
CA ASP A 90 -6.54 6.13 17.11
C ASP A 90 -5.27 6.46 16.30
N GLU A 91 -5.26 7.63 15.66
CA GLU A 91 -4.14 8.13 14.87
C GLU A 91 -2.86 8.38 15.69
N GLY A 92 -3.00 8.52 17.01
CA GLY A 92 -1.87 8.63 17.93
C GLY A 92 -1.14 7.31 18.18
N ARG A 93 -1.70 6.19 17.74
CA ARG A 93 -1.16 4.84 17.99
C ARG A 93 -1.06 4.01 16.69
N PRO A 94 -0.11 4.37 15.79
CA PRO A 94 0.17 3.55 14.61
C PRO A 94 0.97 2.30 15.00
N LEU A 95 0.86 1.25 14.18
CA LEU A 95 1.66 0.03 14.33
C LEU A 95 3.17 0.32 14.24
N ALA A 96 3.56 1.37 13.53
CA ALA A 96 4.93 1.87 13.47
C ALA A 96 5.52 2.21 14.85
N ALA A 97 4.68 2.50 15.86
CA ALA A 97 5.10 2.78 17.23
C ALA A 97 5.37 1.52 18.07
N VAL A 98 5.04 0.33 17.58
CA VAL A 98 5.36 -0.95 18.27
C VAL A 98 6.88 -1.15 18.25
N ALA A 99 7.49 -1.29 19.42
CA ALA A 99 8.94 -1.30 19.57
C ALA A 99 9.61 -2.51 18.88
N ASP A 100 9.04 -3.71 19.03
CA ASP A 100 9.56 -4.93 18.40
C ASP A 100 9.10 -5.03 16.93
N VAL A 101 10.06 -4.99 16.01
CA VAL A 101 9.80 -5.07 14.57
C VAL A 101 9.22 -6.43 14.17
N MET A 102 9.59 -7.52 14.85
CA MET A 102 9.02 -8.84 14.56
C MET A 102 7.55 -8.92 14.98
N GLU A 103 7.21 -8.34 16.12
CA GLU A 103 5.81 -8.23 16.57
C GLU A 103 4.99 -7.35 15.64
N ALA A 104 5.50 -6.19 15.21
CA ALA A 104 4.84 -5.35 14.22
C ALA A 104 4.64 -6.07 12.88
N THR A 105 5.66 -6.83 12.42
CA THR A 105 5.56 -7.64 11.19
C THR A 105 4.53 -8.75 11.35
N ARG A 106 4.43 -9.41 12.50
CA ARG A 106 3.46 -10.47 12.76
C ARG A 106 2.02 -9.92 12.71
N ILE A 107 1.76 -8.80 13.38
CA ILE A 107 0.45 -8.14 13.38
C ILE A 107 0.05 -7.76 11.94
N LEU A 108 0.95 -7.12 11.19
CA LEU A 108 0.68 -6.73 9.81
C LEU A 108 0.43 -7.95 8.92
N ALA A 109 1.22 -9.01 9.05
CA ALA A 109 1.05 -10.24 8.28
C ALA A 109 -0.30 -10.93 8.55
N GLU A 110 -0.77 -10.95 9.80
CA GLU A 110 -2.09 -11.48 10.17
C GLU A 110 -3.23 -10.66 9.56
N LEU A 111 -3.12 -9.32 9.55
CA LEU A 111 -4.07 -8.46 8.87
C LEU A 111 -4.05 -8.68 7.36
N LEU A 112 -2.85 -8.72 6.77
CA LEU A 112 -2.68 -8.94 5.34
C LEU A 112 -3.25 -10.29 4.89
N ALA A 113 -3.07 -11.36 5.70
CA ALA A 113 -3.65 -12.67 5.41
C ALA A 113 -5.20 -12.63 5.37
N ARG A 114 -5.84 -11.84 6.23
CA ARG A 114 -7.30 -11.64 6.21
C ARG A 114 -7.73 -10.88 4.97
N LEU A 115 -7.06 -9.78 4.64
CA LEU A 115 -7.41 -8.95 3.48
C LEU A 115 -7.26 -9.72 2.16
N THR A 116 -6.15 -10.43 1.98
CA THR A 116 -5.85 -11.17 0.75
C THR A 116 -6.56 -12.52 0.64
N ALA A 117 -7.27 -12.96 1.68
CA ALA A 117 -8.19 -14.10 1.58
C ALA A 117 -9.42 -13.79 0.70
N VAL A 118 -9.73 -12.51 0.50
CA VAL A 118 -10.91 -12.04 -0.24
C VAL A 118 -10.60 -11.97 -1.74
N PRO A 119 -11.43 -12.53 -2.63
CA PRO A 119 -11.32 -12.33 -4.07
C PRO A 119 -11.55 -10.85 -4.44
N ALA A 120 -10.82 -10.35 -5.42
CA ALA A 120 -11.02 -8.99 -5.90
C ALA A 120 -12.37 -8.86 -6.63
N PRO A 121 -13.18 -7.83 -6.34
CA PRO A 121 -14.39 -7.55 -7.08
C PRO A 121 -14.08 -7.04 -8.49
N GLU A 122 -15.06 -7.14 -9.39
CA GLU A 122 -14.96 -6.51 -10.71
C GLU A 122 -14.79 -4.99 -10.57
N GLY A 123 -14.03 -4.39 -11.49
CA GLY A 123 -13.77 -2.95 -11.50
C GLY A 123 -12.52 -2.50 -10.73
N VAL A 124 -11.84 -3.41 -10.02
CA VAL A 124 -10.53 -3.13 -9.42
C VAL A 124 -9.43 -3.27 -10.47
N ARG A 125 -8.44 -2.37 -10.43
CA ARG A 125 -7.24 -2.44 -11.28
C ARG A 125 -6.54 -3.78 -11.12
N ARG A 126 -5.92 -4.29 -12.19
CA ARG A 126 -5.34 -5.63 -12.20
C ARG A 126 -3.81 -5.60 -12.26
N LEU A 127 -3.19 -6.53 -11.56
CA LEU A 127 -1.73 -6.68 -11.49
C LEU A 127 -1.12 -7.04 -12.86
N ASP A 128 -1.83 -7.81 -13.72
CA ASP A 128 -1.35 -8.14 -15.06
C ASP A 128 -1.08 -6.89 -15.92
N GLY A 129 -1.98 -5.89 -15.87
CA GLY A 129 -1.78 -4.61 -16.56
C GLY A 129 -0.58 -3.82 -16.01
N VAL A 130 -0.39 -3.84 -14.69
CA VAL A 130 0.78 -3.20 -14.04
C VAL A 130 2.08 -3.86 -14.51
N VAL A 131 2.12 -5.20 -14.50
CA VAL A 131 3.29 -5.99 -14.94
C VAL A 131 3.59 -5.76 -16.43
N ALA A 132 2.58 -5.72 -17.28
CA ALA A 132 2.77 -5.40 -18.71
C ALA A 132 3.45 -4.03 -18.88
N GLY A 133 2.94 -2.99 -18.21
CA GLY A 133 3.54 -1.66 -18.23
C GLY A 133 4.97 -1.61 -17.67
N MET A 134 5.30 -2.45 -16.69
CA MET A 134 6.67 -2.57 -16.19
C MET A 134 7.61 -3.11 -17.27
N PHE A 135 7.23 -4.18 -17.98
CA PHE A 135 8.05 -4.75 -19.05
C PHE A 135 8.17 -3.85 -20.27
N GLU A 136 7.16 -3.02 -20.56
CA GLU A 136 7.25 -2.01 -21.64
C GLU A 136 8.26 -0.91 -21.31
N ARG A 137 8.33 -0.46 -20.05
CA ARG A 137 9.23 0.62 -19.61
C ARG A 137 10.67 0.17 -19.34
N LEU A 138 10.85 -1.08 -18.94
CA LEU A 138 12.16 -1.64 -18.53
C LEU A 138 13.29 -1.38 -19.55
N PRO A 139 13.14 -1.59 -20.87
CA PRO A 139 14.22 -1.37 -21.82
C PRO A 139 14.74 0.08 -21.84
N ALA A 140 13.82 1.05 -21.74
CA ALA A 140 14.17 2.46 -21.70
C ALA A 140 14.93 2.83 -20.42
N VAL A 141 14.49 2.31 -19.27
CA VAL A 141 15.17 2.52 -17.99
C VAL A 141 16.55 1.88 -17.97
N LEU A 142 16.71 0.64 -18.43
CA LEU A 142 18.02 0.00 -18.52
C LEU A 142 18.99 0.77 -19.40
N LYS A 143 18.49 1.31 -20.52
CA LYS A 143 19.28 2.14 -21.43
C LYS A 143 19.70 3.47 -20.77
N SER A 144 18.84 4.09 -19.96
CA SER A 144 19.18 5.35 -19.29
C SER A 144 20.28 5.20 -18.23
N LEU A 145 20.46 3.98 -17.70
CA LEU A 145 21.53 3.64 -16.75
C LEU A 145 22.87 3.32 -17.44
N GLU A 146 22.89 3.12 -18.77
CA GLU A 146 24.12 2.82 -19.51
C GLU A 146 25.09 4.00 -19.45
N GLY A 147 26.36 3.70 -19.14
CA GLY A 147 27.43 4.72 -19.12
C GLY A 147 27.44 5.63 -17.89
N GLN A 148 26.51 5.48 -16.97
CA GLN A 148 26.56 6.17 -15.68
C GLN A 148 27.53 5.44 -14.74
N GLY A 149 28.51 6.16 -14.19
CA GLY A 149 29.50 5.57 -13.29
C GLY A 149 28.83 4.95 -12.06
N GLY A 150 29.03 3.64 -11.85
CA GLY A 150 28.44 2.90 -10.73
C GLY A 150 27.08 2.24 -11.00
N ALA A 151 26.39 2.57 -12.08
CA ALA A 151 25.04 2.04 -12.39
C ALA A 151 25.01 0.61 -12.94
N GLU A 152 26.15 -0.01 -13.26
CA GLU A 152 26.20 -1.39 -13.77
C GLU A 152 25.61 -2.40 -12.76
N GLY A 153 25.87 -2.19 -11.46
CA GLY A 153 25.28 -3.01 -10.39
C GLY A 153 23.77 -2.86 -10.29
N ASP A 154 23.26 -1.63 -10.47
CA ASP A 154 21.83 -1.31 -10.42
C ASP A 154 21.11 -1.90 -11.64
N ARG A 155 21.70 -1.72 -12.85
CA ARG A 155 21.19 -2.32 -14.08
C ARG A 155 21.02 -3.83 -13.95
N ARG A 156 22.08 -4.53 -13.48
CA ARG A 156 22.06 -5.99 -13.27
C ARG A 156 20.99 -6.39 -12.25
N LEU A 157 20.82 -5.63 -11.16
CA LEU A 157 19.78 -5.88 -10.19
C LEU A 157 18.38 -5.80 -10.80
N LEU A 158 18.10 -4.78 -11.63
CA LEU A 158 16.81 -4.65 -12.31
C LEU A 158 16.57 -5.79 -13.31
N GLU A 159 17.62 -6.23 -14.03
CA GLU A 159 17.55 -7.41 -14.92
C GLU A 159 17.20 -8.69 -14.13
N ASP A 160 17.83 -8.90 -12.95
CA ASP A 160 17.56 -10.05 -12.07
C ASP A 160 16.13 -9.99 -11.49
N CYS A 161 15.68 -8.83 -11.05
CA CYS A 161 14.29 -8.64 -10.57
C CYS A 161 13.28 -8.92 -11.70
N ALA A 162 13.55 -8.43 -12.92
CA ALA A 162 12.71 -8.68 -14.07
C ALA A 162 12.70 -10.15 -14.50
N ALA A 163 13.83 -10.86 -14.38
CA ALA A 163 13.90 -12.29 -14.64
C ALA A 163 13.03 -13.07 -13.65
N ALA A 164 13.14 -12.79 -12.35
CA ALA A 164 12.29 -13.42 -11.33
C ALA A 164 10.80 -13.15 -11.57
N LEU A 165 10.43 -11.90 -11.89
CA LEU A 165 9.04 -11.54 -12.18
C LEU A 165 8.48 -12.28 -13.40
N ARG A 166 9.27 -12.51 -14.46
CA ARG A 166 8.82 -13.25 -15.65
C ARG A 166 8.39 -14.68 -15.34
N GLU A 167 8.99 -15.31 -14.33
CA GLU A 167 8.66 -16.68 -13.94
C GLU A 167 7.22 -16.79 -13.39
N VAL A 168 6.68 -15.73 -12.80
CA VAL A 168 5.37 -15.74 -12.13
C VAL A 168 4.32 -14.85 -12.81
N ALA A 169 4.73 -13.98 -13.73
CA ALA A 169 3.86 -13.00 -14.38
C ALA A 169 2.68 -13.59 -15.16
N GLY A 170 2.79 -14.85 -15.62
CA GLY A 170 1.72 -15.57 -16.33
C GLY A 170 0.52 -15.93 -15.43
N GLU A 171 0.67 -15.86 -14.11
CA GLU A 171 -0.37 -16.17 -13.13
C GLU A 171 -0.46 -15.03 -12.10
N PRO A 172 -1.00 -13.85 -12.46
CA PRO A 172 -0.97 -12.64 -11.62
C PRO A 172 -1.87 -12.72 -10.38
N GLY A 173 -2.72 -13.77 -10.26
CA GLY A 173 -3.66 -13.91 -9.16
C GLY A 173 -4.94 -13.07 -9.32
N ASP A 174 -5.83 -13.22 -8.34
CA ASP A 174 -7.17 -12.61 -8.33
C ASP A 174 -7.60 -12.13 -6.95
N ARG A 175 -6.68 -12.03 -6.00
CA ARG A 175 -6.99 -11.59 -4.64
C ARG A 175 -7.08 -10.08 -4.56
N LEU A 176 -7.94 -9.59 -3.65
CA LEU A 176 -8.01 -8.16 -3.36
C LEU A 176 -6.81 -7.75 -2.52
N LEU A 177 -5.94 -6.95 -3.10
CA LEU A 177 -4.72 -6.45 -2.49
C LEU A 177 -4.92 -5.03 -1.98
N HIS A 178 -4.15 -4.68 -0.94
CA HIS A 178 -4.07 -3.33 -0.42
C HIS A 178 -3.08 -2.46 -1.20
N TRP A 179 -2.05 -3.06 -1.79
CA TRP A 179 -0.93 -2.49 -2.55
C TRP A 179 0.08 -1.69 -1.72
N ASP A 180 -0.31 -0.99 -0.67
CA ASP A 180 0.55 -0.05 0.07
C ASP A 180 0.49 -0.29 1.60
N LEU A 181 0.44 -1.57 2.02
CA LEU A 181 0.33 -1.91 3.43
C LEU A 181 1.69 -1.86 4.13
N HIS A 182 1.91 -0.80 4.87
CA HIS A 182 3.06 -0.56 5.74
C HIS A 182 2.61 -0.21 7.16
N PHE A 183 3.53 -0.12 8.12
CA PHE A 183 3.19 0.01 9.55
C PHE A 183 2.43 1.31 9.88
N GLU A 184 2.61 2.38 9.12
CA GLU A 184 1.88 3.64 9.30
C GLU A 184 0.42 3.54 8.81
N ASN A 185 0.11 2.58 7.92
CA ASN A 185 -1.24 2.31 7.44
C ASN A 185 -2.00 1.29 8.31
N VAL A 186 -1.54 1.05 9.55
CA VAL A 186 -2.20 0.22 10.54
C VAL A 186 -2.32 1.01 11.84
N LEU A 187 -3.53 1.26 12.29
CA LEU A 187 -3.83 2.05 13.49
C LEU A 187 -4.53 1.22 14.56
N ALA A 188 -4.31 1.57 15.82
CA ALA A 188 -5.08 1.00 16.91
C ALA A 188 -6.56 1.43 16.81
N ALA A 189 -7.45 0.55 17.26
CA ALA A 189 -8.88 0.77 17.20
C ALA A 189 -9.59 0.24 18.47
N GLU A 190 -10.87 0.64 18.64
CA GLU A 190 -11.66 0.20 19.78
C GLU A 190 -12.28 -1.20 19.57
N ARG A 191 -12.75 -1.51 18.34
CA ARG A 191 -13.41 -2.79 18.04
C ARG A 191 -12.45 -3.95 17.79
N GLU A 192 -11.25 -3.67 17.35
CA GLU A 192 -10.15 -4.62 17.16
C GLU A 192 -8.84 -3.96 17.59
N PRO A 193 -7.82 -4.70 18.00
CA PRO A 193 -6.55 -4.11 18.44
C PRO A 193 -5.90 -3.24 17.37
N TRP A 194 -5.99 -3.68 16.10
CA TRP A 194 -5.39 -3.04 14.94
C TRP A 194 -6.28 -3.14 13.72
N LEU A 195 -6.36 -2.06 12.95
CA LEU A 195 -7.09 -1.98 11.69
C LEU A 195 -6.26 -1.29 10.61
N VAL A 196 -6.40 -1.77 9.39
CA VAL A 196 -5.75 -1.22 8.20
C VAL A 196 -6.52 -0.01 7.68
N ILE A 197 -5.80 0.97 7.14
CA ILE A 197 -6.34 2.17 6.49
C ILE A 197 -5.66 2.41 5.14
N ASP A 198 -6.22 3.30 4.33
CA ASP A 198 -5.61 3.88 3.12
C ASP A 198 -5.26 2.86 2.00
N PRO A 199 -6.18 1.94 1.63
CA PRO A 199 -5.90 0.99 0.57
C PRO A 199 -5.84 1.66 -0.81
N LYS A 200 -4.95 1.12 -1.65
CA LYS A 200 -4.84 1.40 -3.08
C LYS A 200 -5.16 0.12 -3.85
N PRO A 201 -6.43 -0.24 -4.01
CA PRO A 201 -6.82 -1.60 -4.35
C PRO A 201 -6.30 -2.08 -5.69
N LEU A 202 -5.85 -3.34 -5.70
CA LEU A 202 -5.36 -4.05 -6.86
C LEU A 202 -5.86 -5.50 -6.82
N ALA A 203 -6.21 -6.07 -7.95
CA ALA A 203 -6.47 -7.49 -8.08
C ALA A 203 -5.19 -8.23 -8.47
N GLY A 204 -4.69 -9.15 -7.62
CA GLY A 204 -3.41 -9.78 -7.90
C GLY A 204 -2.98 -10.89 -6.95
N ASP A 205 -1.68 -11.18 -6.99
CA ASP A 205 -1.02 -12.17 -6.14
C ASP A 205 -0.56 -11.54 -4.82
N PRO A 206 -0.89 -12.14 -3.66
CA PRO A 206 -0.49 -11.62 -2.35
C PRO A 206 1.02 -11.46 -2.13
N GLY A 207 1.86 -12.18 -2.87
CA GLY A 207 3.31 -12.02 -2.80
C GLY A 207 3.80 -10.64 -3.23
N PHE A 208 2.97 -9.88 -3.98
CA PHE A 208 3.27 -8.51 -4.38
C PHE A 208 3.11 -7.49 -3.24
N GLU A 209 2.44 -7.87 -2.15
CA GLU A 209 2.15 -7.03 -0.96
C GLU A 209 3.31 -6.94 0.04
N LEU A 210 4.33 -7.81 -0.05
CA LEU A 210 5.27 -8.00 1.06
C LEU A 210 6.29 -6.85 1.19
N LEU A 211 6.63 -6.20 0.07
CA LEU A 211 7.70 -5.20 0.05
C LEU A 211 7.46 -3.99 0.99
N PRO A 212 6.28 -3.34 1.02
CA PRO A 212 6.09 -2.17 1.88
C PRO A 212 6.36 -2.47 3.36
N ALA A 213 5.89 -3.62 3.85
CA ALA A 213 6.16 -4.07 5.21
C ALA A 213 7.63 -4.38 5.45
N LEU A 214 8.32 -5.03 4.51
CA LEU A 214 9.75 -5.37 4.62
C LEU A 214 10.64 -4.12 4.59
N TRP A 215 10.23 -3.09 3.87
CA TRP A 215 10.93 -1.81 3.79
C TRP A 215 10.82 -1.02 5.09
N ASN A 216 9.68 -1.09 5.77
CA ASN A 216 9.54 -0.48 7.10
C ASN A 216 10.64 -0.98 8.05
N ARG A 217 11.40 -0.04 8.61
CA ARG A 217 12.46 -0.32 9.58
C ARG A 217 13.48 -1.37 9.07
N TYR A 218 13.83 -1.32 7.77
CA TYR A 218 14.77 -2.24 7.14
C TYR A 218 16.13 -2.28 7.85
N GLY A 219 16.62 -1.11 8.33
CA GLY A 219 17.88 -0.96 9.04
C GLY A 219 18.01 -1.76 10.36
N GLU A 220 16.92 -2.29 10.91
CA GLU A 220 16.93 -3.16 12.09
C GLU A 220 17.31 -4.61 11.77
N GLY A 221 17.53 -4.94 10.49
CA GLY A 221 17.89 -6.27 10.04
C GLY A 221 16.71 -7.25 10.03
N GLN A 222 17.02 -8.55 10.17
CA GLN A 222 16.03 -9.63 10.23
C GLN A 222 15.20 -9.83 8.94
N LEU A 223 15.65 -9.32 7.79
CA LEU A 223 14.91 -9.42 6.52
C LEU A 223 14.40 -10.84 6.24
N ALA A 224 15.29 -11.83 6.29
CA ALA A 224 14.92 -13.23 6.01
C ALA A 224 13.85 -13.74 6.97
N ARG A 225 14.00 -13.46 8.28
CA ARG A 225 13.02 -13.88 9.30
C ARG A 225 11.66 -13.21 9.12
N ARG A 226 11.66 -11.92 8.76
CA ARG A 226 10.41 -11.17 8.48
C ARG A 226 9.75 -11.70 7.22
N PHE A 227 10.51 -11.95 6.17
CA PHE A 227 10.01 -12.53 4.93
C PHE A 227 9.42 -13.92 5.15
N ASP A 228 10.13 -14.79 5.89
CA ASP A 228 9.65 -16.13 6.24
C ASP A 228 8.37 -16.07 7.09
N LEU A 229 8.35 -15.22 8.12
CA LEU A 229 7.14 -14.99 8.94
C LEU A 229 5.93 -14.58 8.09
N MET A 230 6.11 -13.63 7.16
CA MET A 230 5.01 -13.16 6.31
C MET A 230 4.53 -14.26 5.35
N THR A 231 5.44 -14.96 4.67
CA THR A 231 5.08 -16.03 3.74
C THR A 231 4.40 -17.21 4.45
N GLU A 232 4.86 -17.59 5.64
CA GLU A 232 4.22 -18.61 6.47
C GLU A 232 2.83 -18.19 6.95
N THR A 233 2.68 -16.95 7.45
CA THR A 233 1.39 -16.44 7.95
C THR A 233 0.35 -16.35 6.85
N LEU A 234 0.75 -15.93 5.64
CA LEU A 234 -0.15 -15.84 4.48
C LEU A 234 -0.34 -17.18 3.75
N GLY A 235 0.42 -18.23 4.11
CA GLY A 235 0.37 -19.51 3.42
C GLY A 235 0.87 -19.46 1.97
N LEU A 236 1.83 -18.60 1.66
CA LEU A 236 2.37 -18.41 0.31
C LEU A 236 3.50 -19.39 0.00
N ASP A 237 3.59 -19.81 -1.27
CA ASP A 237 4.82 -20.42 -1.77
C ASP A 237 5.95 -19.39 -1.69
N ARG A 238 7.02 -19.75 -0.98
CA ARG A 238 8.11 -18.84 -0.65
C ARG A 238 8.86 -18.31 -1.89
N GLU A 239 9.10 -19.18 -2.87
CA GLU A 239 9.83 -18.79 -4.08
C GLU A 239 8.96 -17.90 -4.99
N ARG A 240 7.68 -18.23 -5.09
CA ARG A 240 6.71 -17.39 -5.80
C ARG A 240 6.57 -16.02 -5.14
N ALA A 241 6.42 -15.96 -3.81
CA ALA A 241 6.34 -14.71 -3.05
C ALA A 241 7.64 -13.87 -3.21
N ARG A 242 8.82 -14.53 -3.23
CA ARG A 242 10.11 -13.88 -3.51
C ARG A 242 10.11 -13.22 -4.90
N ALA A 243 9.65 -13.93 -5.92
CA ALA A 243 9.61 -13.41 -7.28
C ALA A 243 8.67 -12.20 -7.41
N TRP A 244 7.49 -12.24 -6.78
CA TRP A 244 6.56 -11.11 -6.72
C TRP A 244 7.11 -9.92 -5.93
N THR A 245 7.78 -10.17 -4.80
CA THR A 245 8.43 -9.11 -4.01
C THR A 245 9.55 -8.42 -4.81
N LEU A 246 10.36 -9.19 -5.56
CA LEU A 246 11.36 -8.63 -6.48
C LEU A 246 10.71 -7.84 -7.62
N GLY A 247 9.57 -8.29 -8.12
CA GLY A 247 8.75 -7.54 -9.07
C GLY A 247 8.29 -6.18 -8.52
N ARG A 248 7.92 -6.12 -7.23
CA ARG A 248 7.56 -4.85 -6.58
C ARG A 248 8.77 -3.92 -6.42
N VAL A 249 9.95 -4.45 -6.10
CA VAL A 249 11.20 -3.65 -6.13
C VAL A 249 11.45 -3.09 -7.52
N LEU A 250 11.30 -3.92 -8.56
CA LEU A 250 11.44 -3.47 -9.95
C LEU A 250 10.49 -2.30 -10.25
N GLN A 251 9.21 -2.42 -9.91
CA GLN A 251 8.23 -1.35 -10.15
C GLN A 251 8.64 -0.02 -9.51
N ASN A 252 8.99 -0.04 -8.23
CA ASN A 252 9.39 1.17 -7.52
C ASN A 252 10.68 1.77 -8.12
N SER A 253 11.61 0.91 -8.52
CA SER A 253 12.87 1.33 -9.16
C SER A 253 12.63 1.98 -10.52
N LEU A 254 11.71 1.44 -11.34
CA LEU A 254 11.35 2.04 -12.63
C LEU A 254 10.79 3.45 -12.45
N TRP A 255 9.88 3.66 -11.52
CA TRP A 255 9.32 4.98 -11.22
C TRP A 255 10.41 5.99 -10.81
N ARG A 256 11.28 5.60 -9.87
CA ARG A 256 12.34 6.49 -9.39
C ARG A 256 13.30 6.91 -10.51
N VAL A 257 13.71 5.97 -11.35
CA VAL A 257 14.61 6.28 -12.48
C VAL A 257 13.92 7.18 -13.50
N GLU A 258 12.63 6.97 -13.79
CA GLU A 258 11.83 7.84 -14.68
C GLU A 258 11.66 9.26 -14.11
N GLU A 259 11.63 9.41 -12.79
CA GLU A 259 11.61 10.70 -12.09
C GLU A 259 13.02 11.34 -11.99
N GLY A 260 14.06 10.69 -12.53
CA GLY A 260 15.44 11.16 -12.49
C GLY A 260 16.15 10.89 -11.16
N GLU A 261 15.61 10.01 -10.33
CA GLU A 261 16.20 9.62 -9.05
C GLU A 261 17.03 8.33 -9.19
N GLY A 262 17.93 8.11 -8.22
CA GLY A 262 18.64 6.83 -8.07
C GLY A 262 17.75 5.75 -7.44
N LEU A 263 18.21 4.48 -7.51
CA LEU A 263 17.52 3.39 -6.81
C LEU A 263 17.51 3.64 -5.30
N ASP A 264 16.46 3.18 -4.65
CA ASP A 264 16.35 3.23 -3.19
C ASP A 264 17.31 2.21 -2.55
N VAL A 265 18.21 2.68 -1.68
CA VAL A 265 19.30 1.86 -1.11
C VAL A 265 18.75 0.71 -0.26
N GLU A 266 17.68 0.92 0.47
CA GLU A 266 17.07 -0.10 1.32
C GLU A 266 16.35 -1.15 0.48
N GLN A 267 15.60 -0.75 -0.54
CA GLN A 267 14.95 -1.69 -1.46
C GLN A 267 15.98 -2.47 -2.30
N VAL A 268 17.09 -1.85 -2.69
CA VAL A 268 18.25 -2.56 -3.28
C VAL A 268 18.79 -3.61 -2.31
N GLY A 269 18.92 -3.27 -1.03
CA GLY A 269 19.33 -4.20 0.02
C GLY A 269 18.36 -5.36 0.20
N ILE A 270 17.05 -5.09 0.19
CA ILE A 270 15.99 -6.12 0.24
C ILE A 270 16.12 -7.05 -0.97
N ALA A 271 16.23 -6.51 -2.17
CA ALA A 271 16.35 -7.32 -3.39
C ALA A 271 17.60 -8.21 -3.36
N ARG A 272 18.77 -7.67 -2.97
CA ARG A 272 20.00 -8.44 -2.83
C ARG A 272 19.86 -9.56 -1.79
N GLY A 273 19.27 -9.27 -0.64
CA GLY A 273 19.02 -10.28 0.40
C GLY A 273 18.09 -11.39 -0.09
N LEU A 274 17.02 -11.07 -0.83
CA LEU A 274 16.11 -12.05 -1.44
C LEU A 274 16.75 -12.84 -2.59
N LEU A 275 17.74 -12.28 -3.28
CA LEU A 275 18.54 -12.94 -4.31
C LEU A 275 19.71 -13.76 -3.74
N GLY A 276 19.95 -13.71 -2.41
CA GLY A 276 21.05 -14.43 -1.76
C GLY A 276 22.44 -13.81 -2.00
N ARG A 277 22.52 -12.49 -2.11
CA ARG A 277 23.75 -11.71 -2.43
C ARG A 277 24.09 -10.69 -1.36
#